data_ca5a338ac45c703718e5cbf300b1eacc
#
_entry.id   ca5a338ac45c703718e5cbf300b1eacc
#
_cell.length_a   1.000
_cell.length_b   1.000
_cell.length_c   1.000
_cell.angle_alpha   90.00
_cell.angle_beta   90.00
_cell.angle_gamma   90.00
#
_symmetry.space_group_name_H-M   'P 1'
#
loop_
_entity.id
_entity.type
_entity.pdbx_description
1 polymer ?
#
loop_
_entity_poly.entity_id
_entity_poly.type
_entity_poly.pdbx_seq_one_letter_code
_entity_poly.pdbx_strand_id
1 'polypeptide(L)'
;MKKNRLSKLFEERKKYIIMFVIIVAIITAFSIKNINKAVSVEAYSINPGTLKDTYKENAVISFGKGYHILSKVNGNIKEVLVDENTAVKKGDVLVRISNRDLVYQKQLRQSNLDSYMAKKEESDIGKLMATSPMEYINGLGSSLESARAAYEAAQTEYNAKQALYESQSISLMELESAKASFESAKSNFETASSRLDESNKYLKSLKDEGLSEKDISKKFYESTKKQLEAAIDAEKTAIAQLDMQIADCEVKSEYDGIVSSVPAKNISMAASGQELAVVDTDNNEYRLECSVLTDVIPYLHVGDEMEAEFDLRGTKKVYKGKISEIYDFATEDKSPLGLKEYRVKLVATLNDVGEDNILKNGYGVDAIFTLYKNDNVIAVPLGAVFTENESDYVFKIDEGRAKKIPVTVSYKSSTEAVISEGLQKGDKVIINSDEEKINDGVKVRAK
;
A
#
# COMPACT_ATOMS: atom_id res chain seq x y z
N MET A 1 -44.39 64.53 87.28
CA MET A 1 -44.61 63.30 86.43
C MET A 1 -43.74 63.15 85.16
N LYS A 2 -42.69 63.93 84.93
CA LYS A 2 -41.81 63.82 83.72
C LYS A 2 -40.49 63.02 83.88
N LYS A 3 -40.04 62.72 85.11
CA LYS A 3 -38.76 62.09 85.40
C LYS A 3 -38.75 60.54 85.19
N ASN A 4 -39.91 59.89 85.28
CA ASN A 4 -40.04 58.43 85.18
C ASN A 4 -40.18 57.89 83.72
N ARG A 5 -40.41 58.74 82.71
CA ARG A 5 -40.52 58.30 81.31
C ARG A 5 -39.14 58.21 80.57
N LEU A 6 -38.24 59.07 80.99
CA LEU A 6 -36.85 59.08 80.38
C LEU A 6 -36.00 57.90 80.88
N SER A 7 -36.18 57.48 82.15
CA SER A 7 -35.38 56.31 82.65
C SER A 7 -35.87 54.99 82.02
N LYS A 8 -37.17 54.81 81.75
CA LYS A 8 -37.70 53.64 81.05
C LYS A 8 -37.21 53.56 79.58
N LEU A 9 -37.16 54.66 78.89
CA LEU A 9 -36.67 54.74 77.52
C LEU A 9 -35.14 54.45 77.47
N PHE A 10 -34.40 54.83 78.45
CA PHE A 10 -32.96 54.52 78.54
C PHE A 10 -32.68 53.03 78.84
N GLU A 11 -33.52 52.42 79.71
CA GLU A 11 -33.46 50.99 80.03
C GLU A 11 -33.83 50.12 78.79
N GLU A 12 -34.86 50.49 78.04
CA GLU A 12 -35.23 49.78 76.80
C GLU A 12 -34.15 49.91 75.73
N ARG A 13 -33.57 51.07 75.51
CA ARG A 13 -32.45 51.23 74.58
C ARG A 13 -31.22 50.41 74.96
N LYS A 14 -30.89 50.28 76.24
CA LYS A 14 -29.86 49.42 76.76
C LYS A 14 -30.13 47.94 76.41
N LYS A 15 -31.37 47.50 76.54
CA LYS A 15 -31.76 46.13 76.19
C LYS A 15 -31.54 45.86 74.69
N TYR A 16 -31.94 46.82 73.82
CA TYR A 16 -31.69 46.67 72.35
C TYR A 16 -30.25 46.76 71.98
N ILE A 17 -29.40 47.54 72.62
CA ILE A 17 -27.95 47.59 72.41
C ILE A 17 -27.31 46.29 72.85
N ILE A 18 -27.72 45.78 74.04
CA ILE A 18 -27.19 44.45 74.49
C ILE A 18 -27.64 43.35 73.59
N MET A 19 -28.89 43.37 73.11
CA MET A 19 -29.40 42.38 72.14
C MET A 19 -28.62 42.46 70.78
N PHE A 20 -28.33 43.65 70.30
CA PHE A 20 -27.52 43.85 69.08
C PHE A 20 -26.08 43.35 69.22
N VAL A 21 -25.43 43.64 70.39
CA VAL A 21 -24.12 43.15 70.71
C VAL A 21 -24.08 41.61 70.75
N ILE A 22 -25.13 41.00 71.39
CA ILE A 22 -25.26 39.52 71.41
C ILE A 22 -25.46 38.93 70.03
N ILE A 23 -26.33 39.61 69.19
CA ILE A 23 -26.55 39.14 67.81
C ILE A 23 -25.19 39.23 66.98
N VAL A 24 -24.47 40.33 67.10
CA VAL A 24 -23.19 40.52 66.44
C VAL A 24 -22.19 39.50 66.96
N ALA A 25 -22.13 39.22 68.27
CA ALA A 25 -21.27 38.18 68.85
C ALA A 25 -21.67 36.78 68.38
N ILE A 26 -22.98 36.47 68.23
CA ILE A 26 -23.46 35.19 67.67
C ILE A 26 -23.05 35.05 66.17
N ILE A 27 -23.29 36.14 65.39
CA ILE A 27 -22.90 36.14 63.96
C ILE A 27 -21.39 35.96 63.78
N THR A 28 -20.60 36.70 64.62
CA THR A 28 -19.13 36.57 64.59
C THR A 28 -18.65 35.15 65.04
N ALA A 29 -19.26 34.63 66.13
CA ALA A 29 -18.95 33.25 66.57
C ALA A 29 -19.39 32.19 65.56
N PHE A 30 -20.50 32.36 64.88
CA PHE A 30 -20.99 31.48 63.84
C PHE A 30 -20.10 31.56 62.55
N SER A 31 -19.69 32.77 62.19
CA SER A 31 -18.73 33.00 61.08
C SER A 31 -17.39 32.38 61.35
N ILE A 32 -16.82 32.54 62.56
CA ILE A 32 -15.56 31.95 62.99
C ILE A 32 -15.64 30.41 63.04
N LYS A 33 -16.79 29.86 63.44
CA LYS A 33 -16.99 28.39 63.48
C LYS A 33 -17.13 27.80 62.06
N ASN A 34 -17.66 28.56 61.10
CA ASN A 34 -17.76 28.13 59.70
C ASN A 34 -16.42 28.27 58.94
N ILE A 35 -15.62 29.29 59.27
CA ILE A 35 -14.29 29.51 58.72
C ILE A 35 -13.27 28.42 59.19
N ASN A 36 -13.57 27.75 60.31
CA ASN A 36 -12.67 26.73 60.87
C ASN A 36 -13.01 25.29 60.51
N LYS A 37 -14.00 25.02 59.69
CA LYS A 37 -14.25 23.66 59.19
C LYS A 37 -13.20 23.29 58.15
N ALA A 38 -12.42 22.27 58.46
CA ALA A 38 -11.48 21.70 57.51
C ALA A 38 -12.22 21.05 56.33
N VAL A 39 -11.85 21.38 55.15
CA VAL A 39 -12.34 20.73 53.90
C VAL A 39 -11.74 19.32 53.86
N SER A 40 -12.58 18.32 53.69
CA SER A 40 -12.11 16.93 53.51
C SER A 40 -11.63 16.75 52.07
N VAL A 41 -10.39 16.40 51.90
CA VAL A 41 -9.72 16.26 50.59
C VAL A 41 -9.08 14.87 50.44
N GLU A 42 -9.01 14.40 49.22
CA GLU A 42 -8.26 13.22 48.86
C GLU A 42 -6.80 13.63 48.68
N ALA A 43 -5.89 12.93 49.36
CA ALA A 43 -4.48 13.29 49.37
C ALA A 43 -3.60 12.15 48.80
N TYR A 44 -2.69 12.50 47.95
CA TYR A 44 -1.67 11.60 47.38
C TYR A 44 -0.34 11.87 48.06
N SER A 45 0.30 10.78 48.58
CA SER A 45 1.62 10.87 49.21
C SER A 45 2.70 10.60 48.16
N ILE A 46 3.63 11.52 48.02
CA ILE A 46 4.68 11.46 47.02
C ILE A 46 5.74 10.46 47.42
N ASN A 47 5.89 9.43 46.62
CA ASN A 47 7.04 8.52 46.67
C ASN A 47 7.63 8.43 45.27
N PRO A 48 8.92 8.70 45.07
CA PRO A 48 9.58 8.48 43.81
C PRO A 48 9.44 7.02 43.36
N GLY A 49 9.12 6.82 42.12
CA GLY A 49 8.87 5.52 41.51
C GLY A 49 9.22 5.50 40.03
N THR A 50 9.03 4.36 39.39
CA THR A 50 9.14 4.23 37.96
C THR A 50 7.79 4.62 37.34
N LEU A 51 7.78 5.59 36.43
CA LEU A 51 6.63 5.84 35.52
C LEU A 51 6.95 5.21 34.18
N LYS A 52 6.07 4.30 33.74
CA LYS A 52 6.04 3.74 32.40
C LYS A 52 4.70 4.10 31.77
N ASP A 53 4.71 4.97 30.78
CA ASP A 53 3.53 5.29 29.98
C ASP A 53 3.59 4.50 28.67
N THR A 54 2.50 3.86 28.31
CA THR A 54 2.41 2.99 27.14
C THR A 54 1.18 3.33 26.31
N TYR A 55 1.36 3.28 25.02
CA TYR A 55 0.29 3.40 24.03
C TYR A 55 0.04 2.04 23.40
N LYS A 56 -1.23 1.66 23.33
CA LYS A 56 -1.67 0.39 22.77
C LYS A 56 -2.48 0.63 21.49
N GLU A 57 -2.13 -0.07 20.41
CA GLU A 57 -2.81 0.03 19.13
C GLU A 57 -2.99 -1.36 18.51
N ASN A 58 -4.07 -1.52 17.75
CA ASN A 58 -4.28 -2.75 16.98
C ASN A 58 -3.28 -2.81 15.82
N ALA A 59 -2.68 -3.97 15.64
CA ALA A 59 -1.71 -4.21 14.60
C ALA A 59 -1.97 -5.55 13.90
N VAL A 60 -1.45 -5.68 12.69
CA VAL A 60 -1.57 -6.90 11.90
C VAL A 60 -0.17 -7.47 11.67
N ILE A 61 -0.03 -8.77 11.90
CA ILE A 61 1.20 -9.50 11.58
C ILE A 61 1.27 -9.70 10.07
N SER A 62 2.39 -9.34 9.48
CA SER A 62 2.75 -9.68 8.11
C SER A 62 4.07 -10.47 8.09
N PHE A 63 4.12 -11.52 7.30
CA PHE A 63 5.36 -12.24 7.04
C PHE A 63 5.97 -11.76 5.76
N GLY A 64 7.29 -11.61 5.78
CA GLY A 64 8.07 -11.44 4.59
C GLY A 64 7.56 -10.33 3.66
N LYS A 65 7.76 -10.53 2.38
CA LYS A 65 7.26 -9.66 1.33
C LYS A 65 6.30 -10.44 0.44
N GLY A 66 5.08 -9.96 0.32
CA GLY A 66 4.11 -10.47 -0.64
C GLY A 66 4.55 -10.09 -2.06
N TYR A 67 4.79 -11.08 -2.92
CA TYR A 67 5.11 -10.87 -4.32
C TYR A 67 3.89 -11.13 -5.18
N HIS A 68 3.47 -10.09 -5.89
CA HIS A 68 2.35 -10.14 -6.81
C HIS A 68 2.81 -10.76 -8.13
N ILE A 69 2.30 -11.93 -8.46
CA ILE A 69 2.59 -12.64 -9.69
C ILE A 69 1.61 -12.18 -10.77
N LEU A 70 2.13 -11.45 -11.75
CA LEU A 70 1.33 -10.82 -12.80
C LEU A 70 1.40 -11.64 -14.09
N SER A 71 0.31 -11.60 -14.87
CA SER A 71 0.30 -12.13 -16.22
C SER A 71 1.18 -11.27 -17.13
N LYS A 72 2.04 -11.90 -17.93
CA LYS A 72 2.82 -11.22 -18.98
C LYS A 72 2.10 -11.21 -20.34
N VAL A 73 1.06 -12.04 -20.48
CA VAL A 73 0.31 -12.23 -21.75
C VAL A 73 -1.19 -12.10 -21.54
N ASN A 74 -1.91 -11.84 -22.62
CA ASN A 74 -3.37 -11.92 -22.68
C ASN A 74 -3.80 -13.32 -23.09
N GLY A 75 -4.83 -13.87 -22.46
CA GLY A 75 -5.41 -15.15 -22.89
C GLY A 75 -6.36 -15.77 -21.87
N ASN A 76 -7.10 -16.78 -22.32
CA ASN A 76 -8.01 -17.53 -21.45
C ASN A 76 -7.19 -18.37 -20.46
N ILE A 77 -7.62 -18.39 -19.19
CA ILE A 77 -7.03 -19.26 -18.19
C ILE A 77 -7.43 -20.70 -18.53
N LYS A 78 -6.40 -21.53 -18.76
CA LYS A 78 -6.58 -22.94 -19.04
C LYS A 78 -6.68 -23.76 -17.77
N GLU A 79 -5.86 -23.44 -16.79
CA GLU A 79 -5.74 -24.20 -15.54
C GLU A 79 -5.08 -23.35 -14.47
N VAL A 80 -5.58 -23.46 -13.24
CA VAL A 80 -4.95 -22.93 -12.02
C VAL A 80 -4.45 -24.11 -11.22
N LEU A 81 -3.16 -24.19 -10.96
CA LEU A 81 -2.47 -25.38 -10.43
C LEU A 81 -2.21 -25.28 -8.93
N VAL A 82 -2.52 -24.14 -8.32
CA VAL A 82 -2.24 -23.88 -6.91
C VAL A 82 -3.50 -23.40 -6.20
N ASP A 83 -3.55 -23.72 -4.93
CA ASP A 83 -4.53 -23.20 -3.98
C ASP A 83 -3.88 -22.24 -3.00
N GLU A 84 -4.70 -21.42 -2.34
CA GLU A 84 -4.25 -20.64 -1.19
C GLU A 84 -3.67 -21.56 -0.11
N ASN A 85 -2.65 -21.09 0.58
CA ASN A 85 -1.87 -21.87 1.56
C ASN A 85 -1.05 -23.03 0.97
N THR A 86 -0.81 -23.03 -0.35
CA THR A 86 0.10 -24.02 -0.99
C THR A 86 1.54 -23.50 -0.93
N ALA A 87 2.45 -24.35 -0.46
CA ALA A 87 3.88 -24.06 -0.53
C ALA A 87 4.39 -24.25 -1.97
N VAL A 88 5.09 -23.28 -2.49
CA VAL A 88 5.64 -23.27 -3.84
C VAL A 88 7.12 -22.94 -3.83
N LYS A 89 7.84 -23.44 -4.83
CA LYS A 89 9.24 -23.13 -5.08
C LYS A 89 9.37 -22.23 -6.31
N LYS A 90 10.47 -21.53 -6.39
CA LYS A 90 10.85 -20.78 -7.59
C LYS A 90 10.86 -21.71 -8.81
N GLY A 91 10.10 -21.34 -9.83
CA GLY A 91 9.94 -22.10 -11.06
C GLY A 91 8.68 -22.96 -11.12
N ASP A 92 7.99 -23.18 -10.00
CA ASP A 92 6.71 -23.92 -9.99
C ASP A 92 5.65 -23.17 -10.79
N VAL A 93 4.91 -23.90 -11.62
CA VAL A 93 3.83 -23.33 -12.43
C VAL A 93 2.60 -23.12 -11.56
N LEU A 94 2.14 -21.87 -11.47
CA LEU A 94 0.97 -21.49 -10.68
C LEU A 94 -0.31 -21.46 -11.52
N VAL A 95 -0.20 -20.89 -12.72
CA VAL A 95 -1.34 -20.73 -13.65
C VAL A 95 -0.88 -21.02 -15.07
N ARG A 96 -1.71 -21.74 -15.82
CA ARG A 96 -1.53 -21.92 -17.26
C ARG A 96 -2.55 -21.12 -18.03
N ILE A 97 -2.06 -20.27 -18.92
CA ILE A 97 -2.86 -19.52 -19.90
C ILE A 97 -2.88 -20.30 -21.20
N SER A 98 -3.98 -20.27 -21.94
CA SER A 98 -4.07 -20.96 -23.22
C SER A 98 -3.09 -20.36 -24.23
N ASN A 99 -2.19 -21.19 -24.72
CA ASN A 99 -1.20 -20.82 -25.73
C ASN A 99 -1.58 -21.30 -27.14
N ARG A 100 -2.81 -21.81 -27.32
CA ARG A 100 -3.24 -22.47 -28.58
C ARG A 100 -3.04 -21.59 -29.80
N ASP A 101 -3.44 -20.34 -29.71
CA ASP A 101 -3.35 -19.41 -30.85
C ASP A 101 -1.90 -19.03 -31.15
N LEU A 102 -1.06 -18.88 -30.11
CA LEU A 102 0.36 -18.61 -30.26
C LEU A 102 1.10 -19.81 -30.89
N VAL A 103 0.76 -21.02 -30.48
CA VAL A 103 1.31 -22.25 -31.08
C VAL A 103 0.93 -22.35 -32.56
N TYR A 104 -0.32 -22.05 -32.91
CA TYR A 104 -0.77 -22.02 -34.30
C TYR A 104 -0.01 -20.94 -35.10
N GLN A 105 0.14 -19.74 -34.57
CA GLN A 105 0.93 -18.68 -35.23
C GLN A 105 2.39 -19.09 -35.42
N LYS A 106 3.00 -19.72 -34.38
CA LYS A 106 4.36 -20.26 -34.50
C LYS A 106 4.48 -21.28 -35.63
N GLN A 107 3.53 -22.21 -35.72
CA GLN A 107 3.49 -23.21 -36.77
C GLN A 107 3.39 -22.58 -38.16
N LEU A 108 2.59 -21.54 -38.30
CA LEU A 108 2.49 -20.79 -39.56
C LEU A 108 3.83 -20.11 -39.92
N ARG A 109 4.47 -19.46 -38.95
CA ARG A 109 5.80 -18.85 -39.14
C ARG A 109 6.86 -19.88 -39.48
N GLN A 110 6.82 -21.06 -38.83
CA GLN A 110 7.73 -22.18 -39.18
C GLN A 110 7.55 -22.63 -40.60
N SER A 111 6.32 -22.78 -41.08
CA SER A 111 6.03 -23.13 -42.49
C SER A 111 6.56 -22.08 -43.46
N ASN A 112 6.44 -20.78 -43.12
CA ASN A 112 7.04 -19.74 -43.94
C ASN A 112 8.56 -19.82 -43.97
N LEU A 113 9.17 -20.03 -42.78
CA LEU A 113 10.62 -20.22 -42.68
C LEU A 113 11.11 -21.38 -43.55
N ASP A 114 10.43 -22.54 -43.49
CA ASP A 114 10.77 -23.71 -44.29
C ASP A 114 10.65 -23.42 -45.80
N SER A 115 9.61 -22.65 -46.18
CA SER A 115 9.44 -22.19 -47.57
C SER A 115 10.57 -21.27 -48.03
N TYR A 116 11.01 -20.32 -47.19
CA TYR A 116 12.16 -19.46 -47.54
C TYR A 116 13.45 -20.21 -47.57
N MET A 117 13.66 -21.19 -46.69
CA MET A 117 14.84 -22.06 -46.71
C MET A 117 14.89 -22.91 -47.96
N ALA A 118 13.78 -23.52 -48.39
CA ALA A 118 13.68 -24.26 -49.64
C ALA A 118 13.97 -23.37 -50.85
N LYS A 119 13.42 -22.15 -50.90
CA LYS A 119 13.73 -21.18 -51.97
C LYS A 119 15.20 -20.78 -52.01
N LYS A 120 15.84 -20.66 -50.84
CA LYS A 120 17.27 -20.36 -50.75
C LYS A 120 18.08 -21.53 -51.33
N GLU A 121 17.74 -22.77 -50.94
CA GLU A 121 18.42 -23.98 -51.46
C GLU A 121 18.22 -24.10 -52.98
N GLU A 122 16.99 -23.89 -53.51
CA GLU A 122 16.69 -23.86 -54.93
C GLU A 122 17.50 -22.77 -55.64
N SER A 123 17.62 -21.56 -55.06
CA SER A 123 18.44 -20.48 -55.60
C SER A 123 19.94 -20.84 -55.62
N ASP A 124 20.45 -21.53 -54.59
CA ASP A 124 21.84 -22.00 -54.54
C ASP A 124 22.11 -23.09 -55.59
N ILE A 125 21.13 -23.96 -55.87
CA ILE A 125 21.17 -24.94 -56.98
C ILE A 125 21.09 -24.23 -58.34
N GLY A 126 20.19 -23.22 -58.46
CA GLY A 126 20.05 -22.42 -59.66
C GLY A 126 21.30 -21.62 -60.06
N LYS A 127 22.22 -21.36 -59.09
CA LYS A 127 23.54 -20.78 -59.36
C LYS A 127 24.37 -21.67 -60.26
N LEU A 128 24.23 -23.00 -60.16
CA LEU A 128 24.83 -23.98 -61.05
C LEU A 128 24.24 -23.97 -62.46
N MET A 129 23.00 -23.48 -62.65
CA MET A 129 22.21 -23.50 -63.87
C MET A 129 21.95 -22.14 -64.52
N ALA A 130 22.75 -21.09 -64.19
CA ALA A 130 22.69 -19.75 -64.80
C ALA A 130 21.24 -19.24 -65.02
N THR A 131 20.52 -18.94 -63.97
CA THR A 131 19.20 -18.31 -64.07
C THR A 131 19.34 -16.95 -64.71
N SER A 132 18.70 -16.75 -65.85
CA SER A 132 18.65 -15.46 -66.55
C SER A 132 17.96 -14.43 -65.65
N PRO A 133 18.46 -13.21 -65.52
CA PRO A 133 17.75 -12.13 -64.80
C PRO A 133 16.33 -11.93 -65.32
N MET A 134 16.07 -12.27 -66.55
CA MET A 134 14.77 -12.21 -67.18
C MET A 134 13.78 -13.25 -66.60
N GLU A 135 14.24 -14.48 -66.32
CA GLU A 135 13.38 -15.51 -65.65
C GLU A 135 12.99 -15.11 -64.24
N TYR A 136 13.88 -14.46 -63.49
CA TYR A 136 13.56 -13.91 -62.19
C TYR A 136 12.46 -12.83 -62.28
N ILE A 137 12.59 -11.88 -63.21
CA ILE A 137 11.60 -10.82 -63.42
C ILE A 137 10.28 -11.40 -63.92
N ASN A 138 10.29 -12.39 -64.76
CA ASN A 138 9.07 -13.09 -65.19
C ASN A 138 8.38 -13.79 -64.01
N GLY A 139 9.14 -14.38 -63.09
CA GLY A 139 8.61 -14.97 -61.87
C GLY A 139 7.95 -13.92 -60.96
N LEU A 140 8.57 -12.73 -60.83
CA LEU A 140 7.91 -11.58 -60.11
C LEU A 140 6.65 -11.13 -60.78
N GLY A 141 6.61 -11.08 -62.13
CA GLY A 141 5.40 -10.79 -62.91
C GLY A 141 4.29 -11.79 -62.64
N SER A 142 4.57 -13.08 -62.62
CA SER A 142 3.59 -14.12 -62.26
C SER A 142 3.10 -13.97 -60.80
N SER A 143 3.97 -13.60 -59.88
CA SER A 143 3.60 -13.33 -58.51
C SER A 143 2.70 -12.10 -58.37
N LEU A 144 2.96 -11.05 -59.14
CA LEU A 144 2.12 -9.86 -59.18
C LEU A 144 0.68 -10.17 -59.71
N GLU A 145 0.59 -10.97 -60.77
CA GLU A 145 -0.74 -11.38 -61.32
C GLU A 145 -1.52 -12.22 -60.28
N SER A 146 -0.86 -13.11 -59.56
CA SER A 146 -1.51 -13.87 -58.50
C SER A 146 -1.98 -12.98 -57.35
N ALA A 147 -1.14 -12.02 -56.91
CA ALA A 147 -1.51 -11.06 -55.85
C ALA A 147 -2.64 -10.13 -56.33
N ARG A 148 -2.67 -9.73 -57.59
CA ARG A 148 -3.72 -8.93 -58.20
C ARG A 148 -5.06 -9.67 -58.19
N ALA A 149 -5.08 -10.92 -58.61
CA ALA A 149 -6.27 -11.77 -58.61
C ALA A 149 -6.85 -11.92 -57.17
N ALA A 150 -5.96 -12.12 -56.18
CA ALA A 150 -6.37 -12.20 -54.77
C ALA A 150 -6.95 -10.83 -54.23
N TYR A 151 -6.34 -9.71 -54.62
CA TYR A 151 -6.82 -8.38 -54.29
C TYR A 151 -8.19 -8.11 -54.90
N GLU A 152 -8.42 -8.38 -56.19
CA GLU A 152 -9.69 -8.21 -56.90
C GLU A 152 -10.79 -9.07 -56.30
N ALA A 153 -10.48 -10.32 -55.91
CA ALA A 153 -11.41 -11.21 -55.21
C ALA A 153 -11.82 -10.67 -53.85
N ALA A 154 -10.82 -10.28 -53.01
CA ALA A 154 -11.07 -9.75 -51.69
C ALA A 154 -11.83 -8.41 -51.73
N GLN A 155 -11.55 -7.55 -52.74
CA GLN A 155 -12.26 -6.31 -52.94
C GLN A 155 -13.74 -6.57 -53.28
N THR A 156 -14.02 -7.55 -54.14
CA THR A 156 -15.37 -7.94 -54.50
C THR A 156 -16.13 -8.46 -53.29
N GLU A 157 -15.50 -9.30 -52.47
CA GLU A 157 -16.10 -9.83 -51.25
C GLU A 157 -16.38 -8.71 -50.23
N TYR A 158 -15.43 -7.82 -50.00
CA TYR A 158 -15.61 -6.67 -49.08
C TYR A 158 -16.78 -5.79 -49.54
N ASN A 159 -16.87 -5.42 -50.85
CA ASN A 159 -17.95 -4.60 -51.38
C ASN A 159 -19.31 -5.29 -51.23
N ALA A 160 -19.37 -6.62 -51.48
CA ALA A 160 -20.61 -7.39 -51.28
C ALA A 160 -21.02 -7.44 -49.79
N LYS A 161 -20.07 -7.65 -48.88
CA LYS A 161 -20.32 -7.64 -47.43
C LYS A 161 -20.73 -6.25 -46.94
N GLN A 162 -20.16 -5.18 -47.47
CA GLN A 162 -20.54 -3.81 -47.16
C GLN A 162 -22.01 -3.56 -47.51
N ALA A 163 -22.46 -3.93 -48.72
CA ALA A 163 -23.86 -3.79 -49.15
C ALA A 163 -24.81 -4.61 -48.26
N LEU A 164 -24.42 -5.83 -47.84
CA LEU A 164 -25.20 -6.66 -46.92
C LEU A 164 -25.28 -6.07 -45.53
N TYR A 165 -24.21 -5.44 -45.04
CA TYR A 165 -24.22 -4.73 -43.76
C TYR A 165 -25.12 -3.49 -43.78
N GLU A 166 -25.07 -2.69 -44.85
CA GLU A 166 -25.94 -1.54 -45.03
C GLU A 166 -27.43 -1.94 -45.07
N SER A 167 -27.74 -3.15 -45.58
CA SER A 167 -29.08 -3.75 -45.51
C SER A 167 -29.38 -4.49 -44.21
N GLN A 168 -28.48 -4.41 -43.17
CA GLN A 168 -28.60 -5.06 -41.87
C GLN A 168 -28.68 -6.61 -41.94
N SER A 169 -28.15 -7.21 -43.00
CA SER A 169 -28.21 -8.66 -43.26
C SER A 169 -27.02 -9.42 -42.65
N ILE A 170 -25.97 -8.74 -42.26
CA ILE A 170 -24.79 -9.34 -41.62
C ILE A 170 -24.33 -8.55 -40.39
N SER A 171 -23.47 -9.15 -39.55
CA SER A 171 -22.89 -8.51 -38.37
C SER A 171 -21.73 -7.58 -38.73
N LEU A 172 -21.46 -6.59 -37.86
CA LEU A 172 -20.27 -5.74 -37.98
C LEU A 172 -18.97 -6.56 -38.00
N MET A 173 -18.91 -7.64 -37.24
CA MET A 173 -17.72 -8.52 -37.15
C MET A 173 -17.44 -9.20 -38.51
N GLU A 174 -18.46 -9.59 -39.25
CA GLU A 174 -18.30 -10.17 -40.58
C GLU A 174 -17.82 -9.13 -41.60
N LEU A 175 -18.28 -7.89 -41.52
CA LEU A 175 -17.79 -6.79 -42.34
C LEU A 175 -16.33 -6.48 -42.03
N GLU A 176 -15.96 -6.35 -40.75
CA GLU A 176 -14.57 -6.08 -40.31
C GLU A 176 -13.62 -7.21 -40.71
N SER A 177 -14.07 -8.47 -40.68
CA SER A 177 -13.28 -9.60 -41.18
C SER A 177 -13.01 -9.51 -42.69
N ALA A 178 -14.02 -9.19 -43.49
CA ALA A 178 -13.83 -9.01 -44.91
C ALA A 178 -12.92 -7.80 -45.24
N LYS A 179 -13.06 -6.71 -44.49
CA LYS A 179 -12.20 -5.54 -44.58
C LYS A 179 -10.73 -5.88 -44.28
N ALA A 180 -10.47 -6.62 -43.19
CA ALA A 180 -9.11 -7.07 -42.87
C ALA A 180 -8.49 -7.93 -43.95
N SER A 181 -9.28 -8.84 -44.58
CA SER A 181 -8.84 -9.66 -45.69
C SER A 181 -8.52 -8.80 -46.92
N PHE A 182 -9.36 -7.82 -47.22
CA PHE A 182 -9.14 -6.86 -48.32
C PHE A 182 -7.86 -6.04 -48.12
N GLU A 183 -7.66 -5.44 -46.93
CA GLU A 183 -6.47 -4.65 -46.64
C GLU A 183 -5.17 -5.51 -46.69
N SER A 184 -5.25 -6.76 -46.24
CA SER A 184 -4.14 -7.70 -46.38
C SER A 184 -3.81 -8.03 -47.86
N ALA A 185 -4.83 -8.34 -48.65
CA ALA A 185 -4.65 -8.64 -50.09
C ALA A 185 -4.12 -7.41 -50.84
N LYS A 186 -4.61 -6.20 -50.52
CA LYS A 186 -4.14 -4.93 -51.06
C LYS A 186 -2.66 -4.71 -50.78
N SER A 187 -2.25 -4.88 -49.52
CA SER A 187 -0.84 -4.74 -49.11
C SER A 187 0.06 -5.74 -49.85
N ASN A 188 -0.40 -6.97 -50.02
CA ASN A 188 0.37 -7.99 -50.77
C ASN A 188 0.50 -7.61 -52.28
N PHE A 189 -0.56 -7.09 -52.89
CA PHE A 189 -0.50 -6.63 -54.26
C PHE A 189 0.45 -5.43 -54.42
N GLU A 190 0.37 -4.43 -53.56
CA GLU A 190 1.24 -3.26 -53.61
C GLU A 190 2.73 -3.66 -53.39
N THR A 191 2.97 -4.62 -52.49
CA THR A 191 4.31 -5.17 -52.26
C THR A 191 4.85 -5.91 -53.48
N ALA A 192 4.03 -6.74 -54.11
CA ALA A 192 4.43 -7.46 -55.33
C ALA A 192 4.70 -6.51 -56.51
N SER A 193 3.86 -5.46 -56.64
CA SER A 193 4.03 -4.42 -57.67
C SER A 193 5.35 -3.65 -57.46
N SER A 194 5.61 -3.21 -56.22
CA SER A 194 6.85 -2.48 -55.88
C SER A 194 8.11 -3.34 -56.15
N ARG A 195 8.06 -4.62 -55.81
CA ARG A 195 9.20 -5.55 -56.05
C ARG A 195 9.49 -5.71 -57.55
N LEU A 196 8.50 -5.86 -58.38
CA LEU A 196 8.65 -5.96 -59.82
C LEU A 196 9.26 -4.68 -60.39
N ASP A 197 8.72 -3.52 -59.98
CA ASP A 197 9.18 -2.22 -60.47
C ASP A 197 10.64 -1.94 -60.04
N GLU A 198 10.99 -2.18 -58.76
CA GLU A 198 12.35 -2.04 -58.23
C GLU A 198 13.32 -2.98 -58.98
N SER A 199 12.94 -4.26 -59.20
CA SER A 199 13.74 -5.20 -59.93
C SER A 199 13.99 -4.80 -61.37
N ASN A 200 12.96 -4.27 -62.06
CA ASN A 200 13.11 -3.74 -63.39
C ASN A 200 14.02 -2.50 -63.45
N LYS A 201 13.87 -1.57 -62.51
CA LYS A 201 14.77 -0.41 -62.36
C LYS A 201 16.22 -0.84 -62.10
N TYR A 202 16.41 -1.83 -61.23
CA TYR A 202 17.73 -2.36 -60.93
C TYR A 202 18.35 -3.05 -62.15
N LEU A 203 17.62 -3.89 -62.89
CA LEU A 203 18.11 -4.48 -64.12
C LEU A 203 18.51 -3.41 -65.15
N LYS A 204 17.69 -2.37 -65.30
CA LYS A 204 17.98 -1.25 -66.19
C LYS A 204 19.29 -0.54 -65.79
N SER A 205 19.44 -0.22 -64.49
CA SER A 205 20.67 0.45 -64.03
C SER A 205 21.94 -0.37 -64.27
N LEU A 206 21.87 -1.69 -64.07
CA LEU A 206 23.00 -2.60 -64.34
C LEU A 206 23.36 -2.68 -65.84
N LYS A 207 22.33 -2.62 -66.71
CA LYS A 207 22.54 -2.55 -68.19
C LYS A 207 23.14 -1.22 -68.60
N ASP A 208 22.66 -0.11 -68.01
CA ASP A 208 23.20 1.24 -68.28
C ASP A 208 24.64 1.40 -67.77
N GLU A 209 25.06 0.66 -66.76
CA GLU A 209 26.45 0.54 -66.29
C GLU A 209 27.36 -0.26 -67.24
N GLY A 210 26.84 -0.88 -68.31
CA GLY A 210 27.60 -1.66 -69.29
C GLY A 210 28.09 -2.99 -68.82
N LEU A 211 27.45 -3.58 -67.78
CA LEU A 211 27.79 -4.89 -67.23
C LEU A 211 27.49 -6.03 -68.21
N SER A 212 28.33 -7.08 -68.24
CA SER A 212 28.04 -8.29 -68.96
C SER A 212 26.84 -9.04 -68.38
N GLU A 213 26.12 -9.84 -69.21
CA GLU A 213 24.97 -10.66 -68.72
C GLU A 213 25.35 -11.55 -67.55
N LYS A 214 26.56 -12.09 -67.56
CA LYS A 214 27.11 -12.92 -66.46
C LYS A 214 27.25 -12.14 -65.15
N ASP A 215 27.73 -10.91 -65.21
CA ASP A 215 27.87 -10.05 -64.02
C ASP A 215 26.54 -9.59 -63.51
N ILE A 216 25.57 -9.29 -64.39
CA ILE A 216 24.20 -8.97 -64.07
C ILE A 216 23.56 -10.16 -63.34
N SER A 217 23.65 -11.38 -63.88
CA SER A 217 23.14 -12.61 -63.26
C SER A 217 23.72 -12.84 -61.88
N LYS A 218 25.02 -12.64 -61.74
CA LYS A 218 25.69 -12.74 -60.41
C LYS A 218 25.15 -11.73 -59.39
N LYS A 219 25.00 -10.46 -59.79
CA LYS A 219 24.44 -9.43 -58.90
C LYS A 219 22.99 -9.69 -58.50
N PHE A 220 22.17 -10.18 -59.42
CA PHE A 220 20.81 -10.59 -59.11
C PHE A 220 20.76 -11.76 -58.14
N TYR A 221 21.58 -12.77 -58.36
CA TYR A 221 21.72 -13.90 -57.44
C TYR A 221 22.10 -13.41 -56.01
N GLU A 222 23.13 -12.59 -55.90
CA GLU A 222 23.59 -12.06 -54.61
C GLU A 222 22.52 -11.21 -53.94
N SER A 223 21.79 -10.39 -54.71
CA SER A 223 20.66 -9.59 -54.18
C SER A 223 19.51 -10.47 -53.70
N THR A 224 19.11 -11.48 -54.51
CA THR A 224 18.05 -12.44 -54.16
C THR A 224 18.42 -13.24 -52.90
N LYS A 225 19.66 -13.72 -52.85
CA LYS A 225 20.19 -14.45 -51.72
C LYS A 225 20.13 -13.61 -50.42
N LYS A 226 20.56 -12.34 -50.51
CA LYS A 226 20.50 -11.40 -49.35
C LYS A 226 19.09 -11.15 -48.90
N GLN A 227 18.11 -11.01 -49.84
CA GLN A 227 16.69 -10.84 -49.49
C GLN A 227 16.12 -12.09 -48.81
N LEU A 228 16.44 -13.29 -49.31
CA LEU A 228 16.01 -14.54 -48.68
C LEU A 228 16.65 -14.74 -47.31
N GLU A 229 17.90 -14.42 -47.12
CA GLU A 229 18.56 -14.46 -45.81
C GLU A 229 17.89 -13.50 -44.83
N ALA A 230 17.60 -12.28 -45.23
CA ALA A 230 16.86 -11.31 -44.40
C ALA A 230 15.44 -11.80 -44.03
N ALA A 231 14.73 -12.44 -44.98
CA ALA A 231 13.40 -13.01 -44.72
C ALA A 231 13.48 -14.20 -43.74
N ILE A 232 14.49 -15.08 -43.90
CA ILE A 232 14.74 -16.18 -42.98
C ILE A 232 15.04 -15.68 -41.58
N ASP A 233 15.87 -14.65 -41.43
CA ASP A 233 16.22 -14.09 -40.12
C ASP A 233 15.01 -13.36 -39.47
N ALA A 234 14.19 -12.71 -40.27
CA ALA A 234 12.93 -12.11 -39.80
C ALA A 234 11.96 -13.18 -39.23
N GLU A 235 11.75 -14.30 -39.98
CA GLU A 235 10.90 -15.38 -39.49
C GLU A 235 11.48 -16.08 -38.26
N LYS A 236 12.78 -16.31 -38.19
CA LYS A 236 13.45 -16.84 -36.99
C LYS A 236 13.24 -15.92 -35.77
N THR A 237 13.37 -14.62 -35.97
CA THR A 237 13.12 -13.63 -34.91
C THR A 237 11.66 -13.65 -34.45
N ALA A 238 10.72 -13.72 -35.39
CA ALA A 238 9.29 -13.81 -35.06
C ALA A 238 8.95 -15.12 -34.32
N ILE A 239 9.57 -16.25 -34.71
CA ILE A 239 9.40 -17.53 -34.01
C ILE A 239 9.97 -17.43 -32.59
N ALA A 240 11.13 -16.85 -32.40
CA ALA A 240 11.73 -16.68 -31.07
C ALA A 240 10.86 -15.78 -30.16
N GLN A 241 10.26 -14.74 -30.71
CA GLN A 241 9.32 -13.91 -29.96
C GLN A 241 8.05 -14.68 -29.56
N LEU A 242 7.51 -15.51 -30.44
CA LEU A 242 6.35 -16.37 -30.13
C LEU A 242 6.73 -17.42 -29.06
N ASP A 243 7.95 -17.96 -29.11
CA ASP A 243 8.43 -18.90 -28.08
C ASP A 243 8.50 -18.26 -26.69
N MET A 244 8.95 -17.01 -26.60
CA MET A 244 8.91 -16.28 -25.33
C MET A 244 7.46 -16.07 -24.84
N GLN A 245 6.55 -15.69 -25.73
CA GLN A 245 5.13 -15.51 -25.36
C GLN A 245 4.48 -16.83 -24.94
N ILE A 246 4.81 -17.93 -25.61
CA ILE A 246 4.33 -19.28 -25.25
C ILE A 246 4.88 -19.70 -23.88
N ALA A 247 6.14 -19.41 -23.60
CA ALA A 247 6.73 -19.67 -22.29
C ALA A 247 6.06 -18.83 -21.18
N ASP A 248 5.72 -17.57 -21.49
CA ASP A 248 5.02 -16.66 -20.56
C ASP A 248 3.56 -17.08 -20.28
N CYS A 249 2.99 -18.00 -21.10
CA CYS A 249 1.70 -18.63 -20.81
C CYS A 249 1.77 -19.60 -19.62
N GLU A 250 2.94 -20.07 -19.24
CA GLU A 250 3.19 -20.78 -17.98
C GLU A 250 3.63 -19.75 -16.93
N VAL A 251 2.66 -19.25 -16.16
CA VAL A 251 2.94 -18.29 -15.09
C VAL A 251 3.55 -19.03 -13.92
N LYS A 252 4.82 -18.72 -13.62
CA LYS A 252 5.63 -19.42 -12.61
C LYS A 252 5.91 -18.54 -11.42
N SER A 253 6.10 -19.16 -10.26
CA SER A 253 6.61 -18.45 -9.10
C SER A 253 8.05 -18.01 -9.33
N GLU A 254 8.36 -16.76 -9.03
CA GLU A 254 9.74 -16.24 -9.07
C GLU A 254 10.46 -16.42 -7.72
N TYR A 255 9.72 -16.86 -6.69
CA TYR A 255 10.20 -16.97 -5.30
C TYR A 255 9.73 -18.28 -4.66
N ASP A 256 10.47 -18.75 -3.67
CA ASP A 256 10.03 -19.78 -2.75
C ASP A 256 9.10 -19.13 -1.73
N GLY A 257 7.96 -19.76 -1.38
CA GLY A 257 7.02 -19.19 -0.43
C GLY A 257 5.71 -19.95 -0.32
N ILE A 258 4.71 -19.28 0.26
CA ILE A 258 3.36 -19.79 0.42
C ILE A 258 2.41 -18.89 -0.38
N VAL A 259 1.53 -19.50 -1.14
CA VAL A 259 0.51 -18.75 -1.90
C VAL A 259 -0.53 -18.20 -0.92
N SER A 260 -0.62 -16.87 -0.82
CA SER A 260 -1.58 -16.20 0.08
C SER A 260 -2.90 -15.85 -0.60
N SER A 261 -2.89 -15.64 -1.92
CA SER A 261 -4.09 -15.33 -2.70
C SER A 261 -3.95 -15.81 -4.13
N VAL A 262 -5.08 -16.25 -4.73
CA VAL A 262 -5.14 -16.72 -6.12
C VAL A 262 -6.32 -16.07 -6.85
N PRO A 263 -6.23 -14.76 -7.21
CA PRO A 263 -7.28 -14.07 -7.99
C PRO A 263 -7.62 -14.75 -9.32
N ALA A 264 -6.65 -15.48 -9.90
CA ALA A 264 -6.82 -16.25 -11.13
C ALA A 264 -8.00 -17.24 -11.12
N LYS A 265 -8.42 -17.71 -9.95
CA LYS A 265 -9.58 -18.62 -9.82
C LYS A 265 -10.92 -17.95 -10.14
N ASN A 266 -11.01 -16.64 -10.00
CA ASN A 266 -12.25 -15.88 -10.14
C ASN A 266 -12.40 -15.22 -11.51
N ILE A 267 -11.45 -15.48 -12.43
CA ILE A 267 -11.45 -14.90 -13.77
C ILE A 267 -11.29 -16.00 -14.82
N SER A 268 -11.90 -15.82 -15.96
CA SER A 268 -11.79 -16.74 -17.10
C SER A 268 -10.69 -16.35 -18.09
N MET A 269 -10.29 -15.07 -18.09
CA MET A 269 -9.30 -14.52 -19.00
C MET A 269 -8.34 -13.63 -18.23
N ALA A 270 -7.04 -13.77 -18.48
CA ALA A 270 -5.99 -12.93 -17.98
C ALA A 270 -5.64 -11.83 -18.97
N ALA A 271 -5.43 -10.62 -18.47
CA ALA A 271 -4.83 -9.51 -19.20
C ALA A 271 -3.37 -9.33 -18.79
N SER A 272 -2.53 -8.85 -19.69
CA SER A 272 -1.14 -8.50 -19.35
C SER A 272 -1.11 -7.44 -18.23
N GLY A 273 -0.30 -7.69 -17.19
CA GLY A 273 -0.25 -6.86 -15.99
C GLY A 273 -1.29 -7.20 -14.92
N GLN A 274 -2.20 -8.14 -15.19
CA GLN A 274 -3.21 -8.56 -14.21
C GLN A 274 -2.60 -9.52 -13.19
N GLU A 275 -2.93 -9.30 -11.91
CA GLU A 275 -2.54 -10.17 -10.82
C GLU A 275 -3.23 -11.52 -10.88
N LEU A 276 -2.46 -12.59 -10.79
CA LEU A 276 -2.94 -13.97 -10.88
C LEU A 276 -2.76 -14.74 -9.57
N ALA A 277 -1.69 -14.44 -8.82
CA ALA A 277 -1.41 -15.03 -7.52
C ALA A 277 -0.57 -14.06 -6.68
N VAL A 278 -0.59 -14.24 -5.37
CA VAL A 278 0.33 -13.60 -4.43
C VAL A 278 1.09 -14.69 -3.70
N VAL A 279 2.42 -14.58 -3.68
CA VAL A 279 3.30 -15.52 -2.98
C VAL A 279 4.01 -14.77 -1.88
N ASP A 280 3.74 -15.16 -0.64
CA ASP A 280 4.41 -14.64 0.54
C ASP A 280 5.68 -15.45 0.79
N THR A 281 6.84 -14.77 0.77
CA THR A 281 8.11 -15.42 1.06
C THR A 281 8.30 -15.52 2.57
N ASP A 282 8.71 -16.68 3.05
CA ASP A 282 9.08 -16.88 4.45
C ASP A 282 10.51 -16.41 4.65
N ASN A 283 10.66 -15.16 5.06
CA ASN A 283 11.99 -14.59 5.36
C ASN A 283 12.35 -14.76 6.85
N ASN A 284 11.55 -15.50 7.65
CA ASN A 284 11.63 -15.50 9.12
C ASN A 284 11.56 -14.11 9.77
N GLU A 285 11.18 -13.10 9.02
CA GLU A 285 11.06 -11.72 9.48
C GLU A 285 9.59 -11.40 9.74
N TYR A 286 9.20 -11.53 10.99
CA TYR A 286 7.85 -11.17 11.43
C TYR A 286 7.75 -9.66 11.52
N ARG A 287 6.93 -9.08 10.67
CA ARG A 287 6.60 -7.66 10.68
C ARG A 287 5.24 -7.44 11.32
N LEU A 288 5.12 -6.34 11.98
CA LEU A 288 3.88 -5.87 12.56
C LEU A 288 3.56 -4.52 11.94
N GLU A 289 2.42 -4.41 11.31
CA GLU A 289 1.96 -3.17 10.71
C GLU A 289 0.79 -2.61 11.51
N CYS A 290 0.88 -1.34 11.88
CA CYS A 290 -0.22 -0.61 12.52
C CYS A 290 -0.27 0.83 12.05
N SER A 291 -1.37 1.50 12.39
CA SER A 291 -1.56 2.92 12.15
C SER A 291 -1.79 3.61 13.50
N VAL A 292 -0.86 4.48 13.90
CA VAL A 292 -0.89 5.18 15.18
C VAL A 292 -1.36 6.61 15.02
N LEU A 293 -1.96 7.19 16.06
CA LEU A 293 -2.43 8.57 16.05
C LEU A 293 -1.25 9.55 15.92
N THR A 294 -1.47 10.66 15.24
CA THR A 294 -0.43 11.66 14.95
C THR A 294 0.14 12.33 16.20
N ASP A 295 -0.61 12.43 17.28
CA ASP A 295 -0.18 12.99 18.57
C ASP A 295 0.77 12.06 19.34
N VAL A 296 0.81 10.78 19.00
CA VAL A 296 1.70 9.76 19.59
C VAL A 296 3.07 9.73 18.90
N ILE A 297 3.11 10.06 17.60
CA ILE A 297 4.33 9.97 16.78
C ILE A 297 5.54 10.73 17.34
N PRO A 298 5.41 11.94 17.91
CA PRO A 298 6.56 12.65 18.47
C PRO A 298 7.31 11.92 19.60
N TYR A 299 6.69 10.89 20.18
CA TYR A 299 7.26 10.09 21.26
C TYR A 299 7.85 8.76 20.78
N LEU A 300 7.74 8.44 19.49
CA LEU A 300 8.19 7.18 18.90
C LEU A 300 9.34 7.40 17.93
N HIS A 301 10.36 6.55 17.99
CA HIS A 301 11.51 6.62 17.11
C HIS A 301 11.82 5.26 16.52
N VAL A 302 12.41 5.25 15.33
CA VAL A 302 12.93 4.04 14.72
C VAL A 302 14.02 3.45 15.64
N GLY A 303 13.89 2.15 15.94
CA GLY A 303 14.75 1.43 16.86
C GLY A 303 14.20 1.28 18.29
N ASP A 304 13.12 2.00 18.65
CA ASP A 304 12.47 1.86 19.94
C ASP A 304 11.92 0.45 20.13
N GLU A 305 12.05 -0.05 21.36
CA GLU A 305 11.50 -1.35 21.74
C GLU A 305 9.97 -1.27 21.89
N MET A 306 9.30 -2.30 21.39
CA MET A 306 7.86 -2.47 21.51
C MET A 306 7.53 -3.92 21.89
N GLU A 307 6.31 -4.12 22.35
CA GLU A 307 5.77 -5.43 22.66
C GLU A 307 4.53 -5.70 21.80
N ALA A 308 4.41 -6.93 21.28
CA ALA A 308 3.20 -7.41 20.59
C ALA A 308 2.51 -8.43 21.48
N GLU A 309 1.31 -8.11 21.93
CA GLU A 309 0.49 -8.98 22.78
C GLU A 309 -0.53 -9.71 21.92
N PHE A 310 -0.48 -11.05 21.95
CA PHE A 310 -1.44 -11.92 21.28
C PHE A 310 -2.32 -12.61 22.30
N ASP A 311 -3.63 -12.39 22.24
CA ASP A 311 -4.61 -12.96 23.16
C ASP A 311 -5.07 -14.36 22.70
N LEU A 312 -4.79 -15.36 23.50
CA LEU A 312 -5.09 -16.77 23.28
C LEU A 312 -6.22 -17.26 24.22
N ARG A 313 -7.38 -16.61 24.23
CA ARG A 313 -8.54 -17.01 25.02
C ARG A 313 -8.20 -17.27 26.48
N GLY A 314 -7.61 -16.28 27.15
CA GLY A 314 -7.28 -16.33 28.60
C GLY A 314 -5.81 -16.50 28.91
N THR A 315 -4.95 -16.63 27.89
CA THR A 315 -3.50 -16.57 28.06
C THR A 315 -2.95 -15.56 27.08
N LYS A 316 -2.11 -14.65 27.54
CA LYS A 316 -1.46 -13.65 26.68
C LYS A 316 -0.06 -14.11 26.35
N LYS A 317 0.28 -14.15 25.07
CA LYS A 317 1.66 -14.36 24.60
C LYS A 317 2.22 -13.03 24.14
N VAL A 318 3.36 -12.65 24.70
CA VAL A 318 4.02 -11.37 24.40
C VAL A 318 5.28 -11.64 23.61
N TYR A 319 5.42 -10.97 22.49
CA TYR A 319 6.59 -10.97 21.64
C TYR A 319 7.27 -9.61 21.72
N LYS A 320 8.58 -9.59 21.74
CA LYS A 320 9.36 -8.35 21.71
C LYS A 320 9.71 -7.97 20.29
N GLY A 321 9.70 -6.69 20.01
CA GLY A 321 10.05 -6.16 18.70
C GLY A 321 10.69 -4.79 18.79
N LYS A 322 11.03 -4.26 17.63
CA LYS A 322 11.55 -2.90 17.48
C LYS A 322 10.84 -2.21 16.33
N ILE A 323 10.60 -0.92 16.48
CA ILE A 323 10.11 -0.07 15.39
C ILE A 323 11.17 -0.04 14.29
N SER A 324 10.81 -0.51 13.11
CA SER A 324 11.70 -0.54 11.93
C SER A 324 11.48 0.64 11.00
N GLU A 325 10.24 1.15 10.92
CA GLU A 325 9.89 2.24 10.03
C GLU A 325 8.71 3.04 10.57
N ILE A 326 8.78 4.35 10.45
CA ILE A 326 7.67 5.29 10.69
C ILE A 326 7.50 6.10 9.41
N TYR A 327 6.29 6.11 8.84
CA TYR A 327 6.03 6.81 7.59
C TYR A 327 5.92 8.33 7.81
N ASP A 328 6.41 9.12 6.85
CA ASP A 328 6.46 10.59 6.96
C ASP A 328 5.11 11.28 6.65
N PHE A 329 4.06 10.53 6.35
CA PHE A 329 2.76 11.07 6.01
C PHE A 329 1.63 10.42 6.81
N ALA A 330 0.65 11.25 7.16
CA ALA A 330 -0.56 10.79 7.81
C ALA A 330 -1.67 10.54 6.77
N THR A 331 -2.51 9.56 7.06
CA THR A 331 -3.74 9.27 6.33
C THR A 331 -4.96 9.60 7.19
N GLU A 332 -6.02 10.11 6.57
CA GLU A 332 -7.31 10.28 7.25
C GLU A 332 -7.96 8.91 7.44
N ASP A 333 -8.33 8.59 8.66
CA ASP A 333 -9.05 7.38 9.03
C ASP A 333 -10.27 7.74 9.87
N LYS A 334 -11.15 6.77 10.13
CA LYS A 334 -12.31 6.95 10.99
C LYS A 334 -12.17 6.13 12.27
N SER A 335 -12.30 6.77 13.40
CA SER A 335 -12.41 6.06 14.67
C SER A 335 -13.61 5.12 14.69
N PRO A 336 -13.67 4.15 15.60
CA PRO A 336 -14.84 3.29 15.81
C PRO A 336 -16.15 4.07 16.09
N LEU A 337 -16.03 5.31 16.54
CA LEU A 337 -17.16 6.23 16.76
C LEU A 337 -17.51 7.08 15.52
N GLY A 338 -16.81 6.89 14.39
CA GLY A 338 -17.03 7.61 13.15
C GLY A 338 -16.39 9.01 13.09
N LEU A 339 -15.57 9.39 14.07
CA LEU A 339 -14.84 10.65 14.07
C LEU A 339 -13.62 10.55 13.15
N LYS A 340 -13.28 11.66 12.47
CA LYS A 340 -12.07 11.74 11.66
C LYS A 340 -10.84 11.79 12.55
N GLU A 341 -9.90 10.92 12.27
CA GLU A 341 -8.60 10.85 12.92
C GLU A 341 -7.50 10.86 11.85
N TYR A 342 -6.35 11.40 12.19
CA TYR A 342 -5.16 11.33 11.34
C TYR A 342 -4.18 10.34 11.94
N ARG A 343 -3.78 9.37 11.14
CA ARG A 343 -2.94 8.25 11.57
C ARG A 343 -1.71 8.11 10.67
N VAL A 344 -0.61 7.73 11.26
CA VAL A 344 0.65 7.44 10.56
C VAL A 344 0.91 5.94 10.59
N LYS A 345 1.23 5.38 9.42
CA LYS A 345 1.62 3.97 9.32
C LYS A 345 2.98 3.76 9.98
N LEU A 346 3.06 2.72 10.79
CA LEU A 346 4.25 2.28 11.49
C LEU A 346 4.47 0.79 11.24
N VAL A 347 5.72 0.40 11.03
CA VAL A 347 6.14 -0.99 10.89
C VAL A 347 7.13 -1.32 12.00
N ALA A 348 6.94 -2.44 12.67
CA ALA A 348 7.88 -2.99 13.62
C ALA A 348 8.32 -4.39 13.21
N THR A 349 9.51 -4.81 13.58
CA THR A 349 10.02 -6.16 13.38
C THR A 349 10.02 -6.87 14.73
N LEU A 350 9.42 -8.07 14.79
CA LEU A 350 9.43 -8.89 15.99
C LEU A 350 10.70 -9.72 16.07
N ASN A 351 11.28 -9.78 17.24
CA ASN A 351 12.45 -10.58 17.55
C ASN A 351 12.02 -11.87 18.27
N ASP A 352 12.83 -12.92 18.15
CA ASP A 352 12.67 -14.18 18.92
C ASP A 352 11.27 -14.81 18.83
N VAL A 353 10.67 -14.76 17.65
CA VAL A 353 9.46 -15.55 17.38
C VAL A 353 9.93 -16.99 17.18
N GLY A 354 10.03 -17.76 18.26
CA GLY A 354 10.60 -19.13 18.28
C GLY A 354 9.85 -20.14 17.38
N GLU A 355 10.37 -21.37 17.32
CA GLU A 355 9.82 -22.46 16.48
C GLU A 355 8.36 -22.80 16.82
N ASP A 356 7.92 -22.59 18.06
CA ASP A 356 6.50 -22.73 18.50
C ASP A 356 5.62 -21.56 18.04
N ASN A 357 5.86 -21.06 16.85
CA ASN A 357 5.21 -19.90 16.33
C ASN A 357 3.73 -20.17 15.97
N ILE A 358 2.86 -19.50 16.69
CA ILE A 358 1.41 -19.52 16.45
C ILE A 358 0.93 -18.34 15.59
N LEU A 359 1.80 -17.35 15.36
CA LEU A 359 1.46 -16.18 14.55
C LEU A 359 1.36 -16.60 13.07
N LYS A 360 0.32 -16.13 12.42
CA LYS A 360 0.11 -16.32 10.98
C LYS A 360 -0.09 -14.96 10.31
N ASN A 361 0.20 -14.91 9.03
CA ASN A 361 -0.03 -13.71 8.23
C ASN A 361 -1.50 -13.26 8.35
N GLY A 362 -1.71 -11.97 8.56
CA GLY A 362 -3.03 -11.39 8.78
C GLY A 362 -3.57 -11.52 10.20
N TYR A 363 -2.84 -12.11 11.17
CA TYR A 363 -3.31 -12.17 12.55
C TYR A 363 -3.24 -10.78 13.20
N GLY A 364 -4.34 -10.41 13.89
CA GLY A 364 -4.40 -9.22 14.72
C GLY A 364 -3.69 -9.45 16.04
N VAL A 365 -2.90 -8.48 16.44
CA VAL A 365 -2.21 -8.41 17.74
C VAL A 365 -2.31 -6.99 18.28
N ASP A 366 -2.08 -6.83 19.56
CA ASP A 366 -2.00 -5.51 20.19
C ASP A 366 -0.53 -5.07 20.22
N ALA A 367 -0.21 -4.00 19.51
CA ALA A 367 1.10 -3.35 19.59
C ALA A 367 1.14 -2.41 20.78
N ILE A 368 2.13 -2.58 21.65
CA ILE A 368 2.33 -1.79 22.86
C ILE A 368 3.64 -1.03 22.74
N PHE A 369 3.54 0.27 22.61
CA PHE A 369 4.66 1.20 22.51
C PHE A 369 4.92 1.87 23.86
N THR A 370 6.18 2.04 24.23
CA THR A 370 6.56 2.79 25.43
C THR A 370 6.79 4.26 25.03
N LEU A 371 5.87 5.15 25.44
CA LEU A 371 5.97 6.59 25.15
C LEU A 371 6.93 7.30 26.11
N TYR A 372 6.93 6.85 27.37
CA TYR A 372 7.80 7.40 28.40
C TYR A 372 8.16 6.32 29.39
N LYS A 373 9.43 6.26 29.78
CA LYS A 373 9.89 5.41 30.87
C LYS A 373 11.02 6.12 31.58
N ASN A 374 10.82 6.38 32.87
CA ASN A 374 11.88 6.94 33.68
C ASN A 374 11.75 6.40 35.12
N ASP A 375 12.89 6.11 35.72
CA ASP A 375 12.98 5.61 37.09
C ASP A 375 13.25 6.75 38.05
N ASN A 376 12.78 6.59 39.29
CA ASN A 376 13.00 7.55 40.38
C ASN A 376 12.45 8.95 40.13
N VAL A 377 11.29 9.02 39.44
CA VAL A 377 10.58 10.28 39.19
C VAL A 377 9.47 10.51 40.21
N ILE A 378 9.17 11.79 40.45
CA ILE A 378 7.99 12.20 41.23
C ILE A 378 6.83 12.29 40.27
N ALA A 379 5.95 11.30 40.30
CA ALA A 379 4.70 11.32 39.55
C ALA A 379 3.50 11.62 40.49
N VAL A 380 2.60 12.46 40.06
CA VAL A 380 1.35 12.79 40.77
C VAL A 380 0.15 12.52 39.84
N PRO A 381 -1.01 12.13 40.38
CA PRO A 381 -2.23 12.03 39.60
C PRO A 381 -2.50 13.33 38.82
N LEU A 382 -2.89 13.23 37.56
CA LEU A 382 -3.11 14.40 36.69
C LEU A 382 -4.10 15.42 37.30
N GLY A 383 -5.13 14.94 38.02
CA GLY A 383 -6.07 15.77 38.75
C GLY A 383 -5.49 16.55 39.96
N ALA A 384 -4.26 16.30 40.36
CA ALA A 384 -3.57 17.08 41.38
C ALA A 384 -2.90 18.34 40.84
N VAL A 385 -2.68 18.40 39.51
CA VAL A 385 -2.04 19.52 38.81
C VAL A 385 -3.11 20.42 38.18
N PHE A 386 -3.02 21.69 38.38
CA PHE A 386 -3.88 22.69 37.72
C PHE A 386 -3.03 23.82 37.13
N THR A 387 -3.52 24.41 36.04
CA THR A 387 -2.81 25.47 35.33
C THR A 387 -3.51 26.82 35.62
N GLU A 388 -2.76 27.80 36.01
CA GLU A 388 -3.24 29.17 36.21
C GLU A 388 -2.19 30.16 35.68
N ASN A 389 -2.63 31.12 34.83
CA ASN A 389 -1.77 32.11 34.19
C ASN A 389 -0.54 31.46 33.49
N GLU A 390 -0.78 30.39 32.71
CA GLU A 390 0.24 29.65 31.96
C GLU A 390 1.31 28.96 32.82
N SER A 391 1.07 28.80 34.12
CA SER A 391 1.94 28.12 35.04
C SER A 391 1.21 26.96 35.74
N ASP A 392 1.90 25.85 35.94
CA ASP A 392 1.35 24.68 36.60
C ASP A 392 1.57 24.76 38.11
N TYR A 393 0.56 24.37 38.86
CA TYR A 393 0.53 24.42 40.35
C TYR A 393 -0.06 23.12 40.89
N VAL A 394 0.30 22.85 42.15
CA VAL A 394 -0.33 21.82 42.98
C VAL A 394 -0.69 22.42 44.35
N PHE A 395 -1.72 21.87 45.02
CA PHE A 395 -1.95 22.15 46.45
C PHE A 395 -1.24 21.09 47.32
N LYS A 396 -0.16 21.49 47.96
CA LYS A 396 0.51 20.68 48.96
C LYS A 396 -0.14 20.85 50.31
N ILE A 397 -0.32 19.78 51.09
CA ILE A 397 -0.79 19.84 52.48
C ILE A 397 0.38 20.16 53.36
N ASP A 398 0.39 21.35 53.95
CA ASP A 398 1.42 21.83 54.89
C ASP A 398 0.70 22.24 56.18
N GLU A 399 1.09 21.65 57.32
CA GLU A 399 0.50 21.86 58.65
C GLU A 399 -1.03 21.83 58.66
N GLY A 400 -1.65 20.95 57.87
CA GLY A 400 -3.13 20.82 57.80
C GLY A 400 -3.82 21.93 56.96
N ARG A 401 -3.05 22.65 56.16
CA ARG A 401 -3.55 23.67 55.21
C ARG A 401 -3.12 23.34 53.78
N ALA A 402 -3.98 23.72 52.83
CA ALA A 402 -3.62 23.67 51.41
C ALA A 402 -2.66 24.84 51.11
N LYS A 403 -1.50 24.55 50.59
CA LYS A 403 -0.49 25.51 50.16
C LYS A 403 -0.26 25.37 48.67
N LYS A 404 -0.56 26.46 47.93
CA LYS A 404 -0.32 26.51 46.49
C LYS A 404 1.17 26.55 46.20
N ILE A 405 1.70 25.57 45.48
CA ILE A 405 3.09 25.45 45.12
C ILE A 405 3.25 25.44 43.59
N PRO A 406 4.07 26.32 43.01
CA PRO A 406 4.40 26.23 41.60
C PRO A 406 5.22 24.98 41.33
N VAL A 407 4.95 24.28 40.22
CA VAL A 407 5.64 23.06 39.82
C VAL A 407 6.05 23.11 38.37
N THR A 408 7.16 22.45 38.04
CA THR A 408 7.58 22.23 36.66
C THR A 408 7.18 20.82 36.25
N VAL A 409 6.27 20.71 35.28
CA VAL A 409 5.84 19.43 34.73
C VAL A 409 6.71 19.08 33.53
N SER A 410 7.45 17.96 33.60
CA SER A 410 8.33 17.50 32.52
C SER A 410 7.64 16.53 31.57
N TYR A 411 6.61 15.80 32.04
CA TYR A 411 5.83 14.87 31.24
C TYR A 411 4.38 14.76 31.78
N LYS A 412 3.40 14.64 30.88
CA LYS A 412 1.99 14.36 31.24
C LYS A 412 1.54 13.11 30.48
N SER A 413 1.13 12.09 31.23
CA SER A 413 0.40 10.95 30.67
C SER A 413 -1.13 11.20 30.76
N SER A 414 -1.92 10.22 30.35
CA SER A 414 -3.38 10.26 30.52
C SER A 414 -3.85 10.27 31.97
N THR A 415 -3.03 9.82 32.90
CA THR A 415 -3.40 9.61 34.32
C THR A 415 -2.51 10.34 35.32
N GLU A 416 -1.25 10.59 34.97
CA GLU A 416 -0.23 11.12 35.86
C GLU A 416 0.61 12.23 35.22
N ALA A 417 1.15 13.12 36.02
CA ALA A 417 2.11 14.14 35.63
C ALA A 417 3.43 13.95 36.39
N VAL A 418 4.55 13.99 35.63
CA VAL A 418 5.90 13.95 36.21
C VAL A 418 6.34 15.35 36.58
N ILE A 419 6.67 15.54 37.83
CA ILE A 419 7.13 16.82 38.39
C ILE A 419 8.64 16.78 38.51
N SER A 420 9.32 17.68 37.80
CA SER A 420 10.79 17.84 37.89
C SER A 420 11.22 18.77 38.99
N GLU A 421 10.38 19.78 39.32
CA GLU A 421 10.70 20.78 40.35
C GLU A 421 9.46 21.17 41.14
N GLY A 422 9.61 21.53 42.41
CA GLY A 422 8.55 22.05 43.28
C GLY A 422 8.07 21.07 44.34
N LEU A 423 8.34 19.76 44.19
CA LEU A 423 7.90 18.73 45.15
C LEU A 423 9.06 17.84 45.61
N GLN A 424 8.90 17.25 46.83
CA GLN A 424 9.88 16.36 47.40
C GLN A 424 9.23 15.06 47.91
N LYS A 425 10.06 14.02 48.06
CA LYS A 425 9.61 12.76 48.66
C LYS A 425 8.98 13.01 50.03
N GLY A 426 7.81 12.42 50.25
CA GLY A 426 7.08 12.53 51.53
C GLY A 426 6.07 13.68 51.54
N ASP A 427 6.08 14.58 50.54
CA ASP A 427 5.06 15.60 50.42
C ASP A 427 3.69 14.96 50.15
N LYS A 428 2.63 15.64 50.57
CA LYS A 428 1.25 15.23 50.30
C LYS A 428 0.59 16.28 49.44
N VAL A 429 0.09 15.88 48.27
CA VAL A 429 -0.67 16.77 47.34
C VAL A 429 -2.12 16.40 47.33
N ILE A 430 -3.00 17.40 47.09
CA ILE A 430 -4.43 17.21 47.01
C ILE A 430 -4.78 16.77 45.60
N ILE A 431 -5.54 15.67 45.48
CA ILE A 431 -6.16 15.23 44.21
C ILE A 431 -7.45 16.06 44.02
N ASN A 432 -7.88 16.31 42.80
CA ASN A 432 -9.03 17.13 42.43
C ASN A 432 -8.89 18.57 42.96
N SER A 433 -7.78 19.20 42.67
CA SER A 433 -7.42 20.56 43.05
C SER A 433 -8.34 21.66 42.47
N ASP A 434 -9.15 21.33 41.46
CA ASP A 434 -10.13 22.24 40.80
C ASP A 434 -11.42 22.41 41.56
N GLU A 435 -11.62 21.79 42.75
CA GLU A 435 -12.81 22.03 43.54
C GLU A 435 -12.83 23.49 44.06
N GLU A 436 -13.89 24.23 43.77
CA GLU A 436 -14.11 25.66 44.16
C GLU A 436 -13.84 25.99 45.63
N LYS A 437 -13.74 24.98 46.48
CA LYS A 437 -13.52 25.10 47.93
C LYS A 437 -12.06 25.08 48.35
N ILE A 438 -11.13 24.77 47.43
CA ILE A 438 -9.72 24.66 47.75
C ILE A 438 -8.99 25.89 47.25
N ASN A 439 -8.53 26.71 48.19
CA ASN A 439 -7.71 27.89 47.90
C ASN A 439 -6.48 27.89 48.84
N ASP A 440 -5.51 28.73 48.49
CA ASP A 440 -4.28 28.86 49.32
C ASP A 440 -4.63 29.21 50.76
N GLY A 441 -4.05 28.50 51.73
CA GLY A 441 -4.25 28.69 53.16
C GLY A 441 -5.51 28.02 53.75
N VAL A 442 -6.40 27.41 52.97
CA VAL A 442 -7.60 26.72 53.47
C VAL A 442 -7.22 25.53 54.36
N LYS A 443 -7.89 25.38 55.52
CA LYS A 443 -7.71 24.18 56.34
C LYS A 443 -8.28 22.97 55.63
N VAL A 444 -7.45 21.90 55.53
CA VAL A 444 -7.81 20.65 54.88
C VAL A 444 -7.56 19.47 55.80
N ARG A 445 -8.32 18.43 55.61
CA ARG A 445 -8.15 17.15 56.25
C ARG A 445 -8.10 16.05 55.22
N ALA A 446 -6.98 15.37 55.14
CA ALA A 446 -6.86 14.20 54.26
C ALA A 446 -7.83 13.10 54.74
N LYS A 447 -8.54 12.49 53.78
CA LYS A 447 -9.34 11.28 53.99
C LYS A 447 -8.45 10.08 54.15
#